data_06e9288503b7afd6af6e3630a32f5cd1
#
_entry.id   06e9288503b7afd6af6e3630a32f5cd1
#
_cell.length_a   1.000
_cell.length_b   1.000
_cell.length_c   1.000
_cell.angle_alpha   90.00
_cell.angle_beta   90.00
_cell.angle_gamma   90.00
#
_symmetry.space_group_name_H-M   'P 1'
#
loop_
_entity.id
_entity.type
_entity.pdbx_description
1 polymer ?
#
loop_
_entity_poly.entity_id
_entity_poly.type
_entity_poly.pdbx_seq_one_letter_code
_entity_poly.pdbx_strand_id
1 'polypeptide(L)'
;MVIPIHDDNPTRRRAIVTYALIALNFVFFFTEPVVAHFAVGTQTAGEVCQQQRYFDHYAAIPYELTHNKPLPPHVYRIETTGGEFDCVVTEKGKRPYLSVLFSMFLHGGWLHILGNMLFLWIFGNNVEDLFGRLRFLLFYLFCGYVAAYGFAYGNADSTTTLVGASGAIAGVLGAYLVLFPKARVTSVVPLAIVWIPVKLPAWVVLGGWFLLQWLYSSGSGVASGAGVAYLAHVYGFAAGVLIALLAKPMLARTANPARY
;
A
#
# COMPACT_ATOMS: atom_id res chain seq x y z
N MET A 1 -10.87 -6.21 -13.75
CA MET A 1 -10.70 -5.74 -12.34
C MET A 1 -11.78 -4.73 -12.05
N VAL A 2 -12.41 -4.76 -10.87
CA VAL A 2 -13.44 -3.79 -10.46
C VAL A 2 -12.73 -2.66 -9.70
N ILE A 3 -12.92 -1.41 -10.12
CA ILE A 3 -12.23 -0.24 -9.53
C ILE A 3 -13.24 0.54 -8.68
N PRO A 4 -13.11 0.58 -7.35
CA PRO A 4 -13.96 1.39 -6.49
C PRO A 4 -13.70 2.88 -6.74
N ILE A 5 -14.76 3.69 -6.79
CA ILE A 5 -14.68 5.14 -6.99
C ILE A 5 -15.40 5.94 -5.91
N HIS A 6 -16.33 5.33 -5.18
CA HIS A 6 -17.08 5.97 -4.11
C HIS A 6 -17.77 4.92 -3.23
N ASP A 7 -18.03 5.25 -1.98
CA ASP A 7 -18.89 4.48 -1.09
C ASP A 7 -20.10 5.30 -0.59
N ASP A 8 -21.24 4.63 -0.43
CA ASP A 8 -22.49 5.27 0.04
C ASP A 8 -22.56 5.25 1.60
N ASN A 9 -21.43 5.42 2.29
CA ASN A 9 -21.35 5.36 3.74
C ASN A 9 -20.93 6.71 4.34
N PRO A 10 -21.88 7.57 4.78
CA PRO A 10 -21.56 8.92 5.21
C PRO A 10 -20.78 8.94 6.52
N THR A 11 -19.76 9.78 6.61
CA THR A 11 -18.99 10.04 7.82
C THR A 11 -19.63 11.13 8.67
N ARG A 12 -19.42 11.08 9.99
CA ARG A 12 -19.89 12.12 10.96
C ARG A 12 -18.85 13.20 11.17
N ARG A 13 -17.57 12.86 11.04
CA ARG A 13 -16.43 13.73 11.32
C ARG A 13 -15.58 13.89 10.08
N ARG A 14 -14.89 15.02 9.97
CA ARG A 14 -13.88 15.21 8.92
C ARG A 14 -12.70 14.27 9.17
N ALA A 15 -12.33 13.52 8.15
CA ALA A 15 -11.23 12.54 8.16
C ALA A 15 -9.86 13.25 8.00
N ILE A 16 -9.44 13.99 9.02
CA ILE A 16 -8.25 14.84 8.97
C ILE A 16 -6.98 14.02 8.79
N VAL A 17 -6.87 12.86 9.47
CA VAL A 17 -5.68 12.00 9.37
C VAL A 17 -5.61 11.34 8.00
N THR A 18 -6.73 10.87 7.46
CA THR A 18 -6.80 10.34 6.10
C THR A 18 -6.29 11.35 5.07
N TYR A 19 -6.80 12.60 5.13
CA TYR A 19 -6.38 13.65 4.21
C TYR A 19 -4.92 14.09 4.44
N ALA A 20 -4.46 14.12 5.68
CA ALA A 20 -3.07 14.41 6.00
C ALA A 20 -2.12 13.33 5.46
N LEU A 21 -2.49 12.06 5.60
CA LEU A 21 -1.73 10.94 5.02
C LEU A 21 -1.68 11.03 3.50
N ILE A 22 -2.80 11.33 2.83
CA ILE A 22 -2.85 11.53 1.37
C ILE A 22 -1.93 12.68 0.97
N ALA A 23 -2.06 13.85 1.62
CA ALA A 23 -1.22 15.01 1.31
C ALA A 23 0.27 14.71 1.53
N LEU A 24 0.60 14.02 2.62
CA LEU A 24 1.98 13.65 2.95
C LEU A 24 2.57 12.69 1.91
N ASN A 25 1.79 11.71 1.42
CA ASN A 25 2.22 10.82 0.35
C ASN A 25 2.55 11.60 -0.93
N PHE A 26 1.73 12.58 -1.32
CA PHE A 26 2.05 13.43 -2.48
C PHE A 26 3.29 14.30 -2.24
N VAL A 27 3.47 14.86 -1.02
CA VAL A 27 4.68 15.62 -0.69
C VAL A 27 5.92 14.75 -0.87
N PHE A 28 5.95 13.53 -0.31
CA PHE A 28 7.07 12.61 -0.49
C PHE A 28 7.28 12.27 -1.97
N PHE A 29 6.22 11.93 -2.69
CA PHE A 29 6.28 11.58 -4.11
C PHE A 29 6.92 12.69 -4.98
N PHE A 30 6.57 13.96 -4.73
CA PHE A 30 7.18 15.09 -5.45
C PHE A 30 8.61 15.42 -5.02
N THR A 31 9.08 14.89 -3.89
CA THR A 31 10.48 15.03 -3.44
C THR A 31 11.37 13.86 -3.87
N GLU A 32 10.81 12.79 -4.43
CA GLU A 32 11.58 11.68 -4.99
C GLU A 32 12.43 12.15 -6.17
N PRO A 33 13.69 11.66 -6.31
CA PRO A 33 14.65 12.17 -7.29
C PRO A 33 14.19 12.10 -8.74
N VAL A 34 13.35 11.11 -9.06
CA VAL A 34 12.85 10.89 -10.42
C VAL A 34 11.33 10.98 -10.42
N VAL A 35 10.86 12.19 -10.72
CA VAL A 35 9.43 12.45 -10.96
C VAL A 35 9.05 12.26 -12.43
N ALA A 36 9.93 11.71 -13.23
CA ALA A 36 9.74 11.53 -14.67
C ALA A 36 8.80 10.36 -14.99
N HIS A 37 7.53 10.56 -14.79
CA HIS A 37 6.62 9.43 -14.76
C HIS A 37 5.65 9.42 -15.94
N PHE A 38 5.83 10.31 -16.90
CA PHE A 38 4.94 10.42 -18.05
C PHE A 38 5.45 9.75 -19.31
N ALA A 39 6.73 9.42 -19.41
CA ALA A 39 7.30 8.80 -20.59
C ALA A 39 8.03 7.50 -20.25
N VAL A 40 7.36 6.38 -20.43
CA VAL A 40 7.98 5.05 -20.40
C VAL A 40 9.05 5.02 -21.52
N GLY A 41 10.32 4.79 -21.16
CA GLY A 41 11.39 4.60 -22.13
C GLY A 41 12.31 5.80 -22.37
N THR A 42 12.14 6.93 -21.67
CA THR A 42 13.02 8.11 -21.82
C THR A 42 13.99 8.31 -20.65
N GLN A 43 14.00 7.43 -19.66
CA GLN A 43 14.88 7.55 -18.51
C GLN A 43 16.32 7.18 -18.87
N THR A 44 17.25 8.03 -18.46
CA THR A 44 18.69 7.75 -18.56
C THR A 44 19.10 6.73 -17.49
N ALA A 45 20.18 5.97 -17.74
CA ALA A 45 20.74 5.05 -16.75
C ALA A 45 21.10 5.76 -15.43
N GLY A 46 21.53 7.02 -15.48
CA GLY A 46 21.82 7.83 -14.32
C GLY A 46 20.60 8.13 -13.46
N GLU A 47 19.46 8.48 -14.07
CA GLU A 47 18.19 8.71 -13.36
C GLU A 47 17.67 7.45 -12.69
N VAL A 48 17.70 6.30 -13.39
CA VAL A 48 17.31 5.01 -12.82
C VAL A 48 18.22 4.65 -11.64
N CYS A 49 19.53 4.83 -11.77
CA CYS A 49 20.48 4.59 -10.69
C CYS A 49 20.24 5.52 -9.48
N GLN A 50 19.93 6.78 -9.70
CA GLN A 50 19.61 7.74 -8.64
C GLN A 50 18.35 7.33 -7.88
N GLN A 51 17.31 6.92 -8.60
CA GLN A 51 16.07 6.41 -7.98
C GLN A 51 16.33 5.13 -7.18
N GLN A 52 17.11 4.19 -7.73
CA GLN A 52 17.45 2.95 -7.03
C GLN A 52 18.20 3.22 -5.74
N ARG A 53 19.22 4.10 -5.76
CA ARG A 53 19.95 4.53 -4.55
C ARG A 53 19.02 5.17 -3.51
N TYR A 54 18.08 5.99 -3.97
CA TYR A 54 17.10 6.64 -3.08
C TYR A 54 16.19 5.60 -2.41
N PHE A 55 15.67 4.64 -3.17
CA PHE A 55 14.84 3.57 -2.61
C PHE A 55 15.65 2.64 -1.70
N ASP A 56 16.88 2.29 -2.05
CA ASP A 56 17.72 1.49 -1.18
C ASP A 56 18.00 2.18 0.15
N HIS A 57 18.15 3.50 0.13
CA HIS A 57 18.37 4.26 1.36
C HIS A 57 17.13 4.34 2.26
N TYR A 58 15.97 4.65 1.69
CA TYR A 58 14.77 4.96 2.45
C TYR A 58 13.77 3.81 2.55
N ALA A 59 13.68 2.94 1.55
CA ALA A 59 12.69 1.88 1.52
C ALA A 59 13.11 0.66 2.37
N ALA A 60 12.11 -0.06 2.84
CA ALA A 60 12.33 -1.34 3.52
C ALA A 60 12.79 -2.40 2.53
N ILE A 61 13.73 -3.22 2.94
CA ILE A 61 14.25 -4.36 2.19
C ILE A 61 14.10 -5.61 3.06
N PRO A 62 13.47 -6.69 2.58
CA PRO A 62 13.20 -7.89 3.39
C PRO A 62 14.44 -8.46 4.06
N TYR A 63 15.54 -8.59 3.32
CA TYR A 63 16.82 -9.02 3.87
C TYR A 63 17.25 -8.18 5.07
N GLU A 64 17.17 -6.86 4.98
CA GLU A 64 17.56 -5.95 6.07
C GLU A 64 16.65 -6.08 7.29
N LEU A 65 15.33 -6.23 7.07
CA LEU A 65 14.36 -6.38 8.15
C LEU A 65 14.57 -7.69 8.93
N THR A 66 14.85 -8.79 8.22
CA THR A 66 15.03 -10.10 8.84
C THR A 66 16.39 -10.24 9.53
N HIS A 67 17.45 -9.62 9.01
CA HIS A 67 18.79 -9.68 9.57
C HIS A 67 19.12 -8.49 10.50
N ASN A 68 18.24 -7.50 10.57
CA ASN A 68 18.41 -6.25 11.33
C ASN A 68 19.74 -5.51 11.04
N LYS A 69 20.14 -5.50 9.78
CA LYS A 69 21.35 -4.82 9.30
C LYS A 69 21.18 -4.37 7.84
N PRO A 70 21.81 -3.25 7.43
CA PRO A 70 21.82 -2.81 6.04
C PRO A 70 22.41 -3.87 5.10
N LEU A 71 21.97 -3.84 3.83
CA LEU A 71 22.60 -4.61 2.78
C LEU A 71 24.09 -4.25 2.65
N PRO A 72 24.97 -5.25 2.37
CA PRO A 72 26.33 -4.94 1.96
C PRO A 72 26.34 -4.16 0.64
N PRO A 73 27.45 -3.48 0.31
CA PRO A 73 27.61 -2.84 -1.00
C PRO A 73 27.28 -3.82 -2.12
N HIS A 74 26.44 -3.38 -3.05
CA HIS A 74 25.99 -4.23 -4.17
C HIS A 74 25.83 -3.40 -5.44
N VAL A 75 25.67 -4.08 -6.56
CA VAL A 75 25.61 -3.48 -7.88
C VAL A 75 24.29 -3.90 -8.55
N TYR A 76 23.50 -2.91 -8.98
CA TYR A 76 22.39 -3.15 -9.89
C TYR A 76 22.85 -2.98 -11.33
N ARG A 77 22.57 -3.96 -12.18
CA ARG A 77 22.77 -3.84 -13.60
C ARG A 77 21.53 -3.21 -14.24
N ILE A 78 21.72 -2.06 -14.85
CA ILE A 78 20.67 -1.28 -15.51
C ILE A 78 20.83 -1.43 -17.00
N GLU A 79 19.86 -2.06 -17.65
CA GLU A 79 19.80 -2.17 -19.11
C GLU A 79 19.07 -0.96 -19.70
N THR A 80 19.71 -0.30 -20.65
CA THR A 80 19.14 0.82 -21.42
C THR A 80 19.37 0.63 -22.90
N THR A 81 18.73 1.45 -23.73
CA THR A 81 18.97 1.47 -25.18
C THR A 81 20.43 1.79 -25.55
N GLY A 82 21.21 2.38 -24.64
CA GLY A 82 22.63 2.70 -24.81
C GLY A 82 23.60 1.64 -24.29
N GLY A 83 23.09 0.52 -23.73
CA GLY A 83 23.90 -0.56 -23.17
C GLY A 83 23.63 -0.85 -21.72
N GLU A 84 24.45 -1.71 -21.11
CA GLU A 84 24.40 -2.05 -19.69
C GLU A 84 25.23 -1.06 -18.86
N PHE A 85 24.69 -0.66 -17.70
CA PHE A 85 25.35 0.23 -16.74
C PHE A 85 25.33 -0.38 -15.35
N ASP A 86 26.44 -0.33 -14.67
CA ASP A 86 26.56 -0.77 -13.27
C ASP A 86 26.24 0.38 -12.32
N CYS A 87 25.17 0.25 -11.56
CA CYS A 87 24.80 1.16 -10.48
C CYS A 87 25.27 0.61 -9.13
N VAL A 88 26.35 1.17 -8.61
CA VAL A 88 26.88 0.79 -7.31
C VAL A 88 26.08 1.47 -6.20
N VAL A 89 25.60 0.67 -5.24
CA VAL A 89 24.88 1.15 -4.05
C VAL A 89 25.69 0.77 -2.81
N THR A 90 25.92 1.77 -1.96
CA THR A 90 26.60 1.60 -0.68
C THR A 90 25.83 2.35 0.38
N GLU A 91 25.12 1.61 1.23
CA GLU A 91 24.33 2.20 2.30
C GLU A 91 25.08 2.13 3.62
N LYS A 92 25.23 3.30 4.29
CA LYS A 92 25.83 3.39 5.62
C LYS A 92 24.83 4.01 6.58
N GLY A 93 24.65 3.37 7.72
CA GLY A 93 23.85 3.94 8.83
C GLY A 93 22.34 3.80 8.68
N LYS A 94 21.83 3.10 7.67
CA LYS A 94 20.42 2.79 7.52
C LYS A 94 19.92 1.97 8.72
N ARG A 95 18.75 2.34 9.22
CA ARG A 95 18.06 1.61 10.28
C ARG A 95 16.87 0.85 9.69
N PRO A 96 16.95 -0.49 9.55
CA PRO A 96 15.93 -1.26 8.84
C PRO A 96 14.50 -1.06 9.35
N TYR A 97 14.31 -1.00 10.67
CA TYR A 97 12.99 -0.80 11.25
C TYR A 97 12.38 0.58 10.94
N LEU A 98 13.19 1.63 10.77
CA LEU A 98 12.71 2.96 10.37
C LEU A 98 12.39 3.03 8.89
N SER A 99 13.08 2.24 8.06
CA SER A 99 12.79 2.22 6.63
C SER A 99 11.38 1.74 6.31
N VAL A 100 10.75 0.94 7.18
CA VAL A 100 9.34 0.57 7.05
C VAL A 100 8.43 1.81 7.07
N LEU A 101 8.69 2.75 7.99
CA LEU A 101 7.91 3.98 8.07
C LEU A 101 8.05 4.81 6.79
N PHE A 102 9.28 4.99 6.30
CA PHE A 102 9.51 5.74 5.07
C PHE A 102 8.90 5.05 3.85
N SER A 103 9.01 3.72 3.75
CA SER A 103 8.43 2.92 2.67
C SER A 103 6.95 3.20 2.44
N MET A 104 6.20 3.47 3.52
CA MET A 104 4.76 3.73 3.44
C MET A 104 4.43 5.05 2.72
N PHE A 105 5.42 5.90 2.45
CA PHE A 105 5.25 7.18 1.75
C PHE A 105 5.93 7.22 0.39
N LEU A 106 6.74 6.22 0.05
CA LEU A 106 7.43 6.13 -1.23
C LEU A 106 6.57 5.42 -2.28
N HIS A 107 6.65 5.86 -3.53
CA HIS A 107 5.86 5.29 -4.62
C HIS A 107 6.65 5.17 -5.92
N GLY A 108 6.56 4.01 -6.57
CA GLY A 108 7.27 3.71 -7.81
C GLY A 108 6.68 4.35 -9.09
N GLY A 109 5.67 5.23 -8.98
CA GLY A 109 5.08 5.93 -10.13
C GLY A 109 3.65 6.38 -9.92
N TRP A 110 3.12 7.13 -10.88
CA TRP A 110 1.79 7.77 -10.80
C TRP A 110 0.64 6.81 -10.56
N LEU A 111 0.56 5.70 -11.31
CA LEU A 111 -0.51 4.72 -11.10
C LEU A 111 -0.47 4.11 -9.71
N HIS A 112 0.74 3.93 -9.15
CA HIS A 112 0.92 3.38 -7.81
C HIS A 112 0.41 4.34 -6.75
N ILE A 113 0.82 5.62 -6.79
CA ILE A 113 0.34 6.60 -5.80
C ILE A 113 -1.15 6.90 -5.97
N LEU A 114 -1.64 7.12 -7.20
CA LEU A 114 -3.05 7.42 -7.43
C LEU A 114 -3.96 6.26 -7.01
N GLY A 115 -3.56 5.03 -7.28
CA GLY A 115 -4.28 3.84 -6.80
C GLY A 115 -4.34 3.79 -5.27
N ASN A 116 -3.21 3.95 -4.60
CA ASN A 116 -3.15 3.99 -3.14
C ASN A 116 -4.02 5.10 -2.56
N MET A 117 -3.90 6.32 -3.07
CA MET A 117 -4.65 7.47 -2.55
C MET A 117 -6.14 7.35 -2.80
N LEU A 118 -6.55 6.77 -3.94
CA LEU A 118 -7.96 6.49 -4.23
C LEU A 118 -8.56 5.53 -3.18
N PHE A 119 -7.90 4.43 -2.89
CA PHE A 119 -8.39 3.47 -1.89
C PHE A 119 -8.39 4.07 -0.48
N LEU A 120 -7.35 4.81 -0.11
CA LEU A 120 -7.29 5.49 1.17
C LEU A 120 -8.39 6.56 1.30
N TRP A 121 -8.66 7.30 0.23
CA TRP A 121 -9.73 8.31 0.18
C TRP A 121 -11.11 7.69 0.40
N ILE A 122 -11.41 6.58 -0.28
CA ILE A 122 -12.75 5.96 -0.25
C ILE A 122 -13.01 5.27 1.09
N PHE A 123 -12.04 4.52 1.62
CA PHE A 123 -12.26 3.64 2.76
C PHE A 123 -11.68 4.17 4.07
N GLY A 124 -10.62 4.99 4.01
CA GLY A 124 -9.93 5.51 5.18
C GLY A 124 -10.79 6.43 6.03
N ASN A 125 -11.57 7.30 5.41
CA ASN A 125 -12.45 8.26 6.06
C ASN A 125 -13.45 7.58 7.02
N ASN A 126 -14.05 6.47 6.62
CA ASN A 126 -15.04 5.73 7.41
C ASN A 126 -14.39 4.99 8.60
N VAL A 127 -13.20 4.41 8.39
CA VAL A 127 -12.47 3.73 9.46
C VAL A 127 -11.96 4.77 10.47
N GLU A 128 -11.46 5.93 10.02
CA GLU A 128 -11.06 7.05 10.89
C GLU A 128 -12.25 7.59 11.71
N ASP A 129 -13.44 7.73 11.09
CA ASP A 129 -14.65 8.23 11.77
C ASP A 129 -15.02 7.35 12.96
N LEU A 130 -14.87 6.02 12.84
CA LEU A 130 -15.16 5.08 13.93
C LEU A 130 -14.04 4.97 14.96
N PHE A 131 -12.80 4.85 14.53
CA PHE A 131 -11.66 4.67 15.43
C PHE A 131 -11.29 5.97 16.16
N GLY A 132 -11.56 7.13 15.54
CA GLY A 132 -11.03 8.41 15.92
C GLY A 132 -9.58 8.61 15.45
N ARG A 133 -9.16 9.86 15.33
CA ARG A 133 -7.92 10.28 14.64
C ARG A 133 -6.65 9.56 15.11
N LEU A 134 -6.35 9.61 16.40
CA LEU A 134 -5.12 9.04 16.94
C LEU A 134 -5.09 7.52 16.80
N ARG A 135 -6.20 6.85 17.14
CA ARG A 135 -6.28 5.38 17.02
C ARG A 135 -6.20 4.93 15.56
N PHE A 136 -6.79 5.68 14.64
CA PHE A 136 -6.68 5.41 13.21
C PHE A 136 -5.24 5.55 12.72
N LEU A 137 -4.52 6.61 13.12
CA LEU A 137 -3.11 6.77 12.76
C LEU A 137 -2.25 5.60 13.27
N LEU A 138 -2.39 5.25 14.56
CA LEU A 138 -1.65 4.14 15.13
C LEU A 138 -2.00 2.80 14.47
N PHE A 139 -3.28 2.58 14.18
CA PHE A 139 -3.77 1.42 13.44
C PHE A 139 -3.17 1.34 12.02
N TYR A 140 -3.17 2.45 11.28
CA TYR A 140 -2.61 2.53 9.93
C TYR A 140 -1.12 2.18 9.93
N LEU A 141 -0.34 2.82 10.82
CA LEU A 141 1.08 2.55 10.96
C LEU A 141 1.34 1.09 11.36
N PHE A 142 0.60 0.58 12.33
CA PHE A 142 0.74 -0.81 12.77
C PHE A 142 0.48 -1.81 11.63
N CYS A 143 -0.59 -1.63 10.87
CA CYS A 143 -0.88 -2.48 9.72
C CYS A 143 0.22 -2.42 8.66
N GLY A 144 0.83 -1.25 8.43
CA GLY A 144 1.98 -1.10 7.53
C GLY A 144 3.22 -1.88 8.00
N TYR A 145 3.51 -1.82 9.30
CA TYR A 145 4.60 -2.61 9.88
C TYR A 145 4.34 -4.12 9.79
N VAL A 146 3.13 -4.57 10.13
CA VAL A 146 2.74 -5.99 10.00
C VAL A 146 2.85 -6.46 8.55
N ALA A 147 2.43 -5.64 7.59
CA ALA A 147 2.53 -5.94 6.17
C ALA A 147 3.99 -6.10 5.73
N ALA A 148 4.86 -5.15 6.09
CA ALA A 148 6.27 -5.15 5.70
C ALA A 148 7.03 -6.33 6.31
N TYR A 149 6.90 -6.54 7.62
CA TYR A 149 7.55 -7.68 8.29
C TYR A 149 6.98 -9.03 7.87
N GLY A 150 5.65 -9.14 7.69
CA GLY A 150 5.02 -10.35 7.18
C GLY A 150 5.55 -10.73 5.79
N PHE A 151 5.68 -9.75 4.89
CA PHE A 151 6.32 -9.96 3.60
C PHE A 151 7.79 -10.36 3.73
N ALA A 152 8.54 -9.67 4.61
CA ALA A 152 9.96 -9.92 4.81
C ALA A 152 10.22 -11.34 5.33
N TYR A 153 9.45 -11.83 6.28
CA TYR A 153 9.59 -13.20 6.78
C TYR A 153 9.26 -14.27 5.72
N GLY A 154 8.32 -13.97 4.82
CA GLY A 154 8.01 -14.85 3.69
C GLY A 154 9.06 -14.80 2.55
N ASN A 155 9.95 -13.79 2.55
CA ASN A 155 10.93 -13.52 1.49
C ASN A 155 12.27 -13.05 2.10
N ALA A 156 12.78 -13.78 3.09
CA ALA A 156 13.85 -13.33 3.98
C ALA A 156 15.15 -12.90 3.28
N ASP A 157 15.47 -13.53 2.15
CA ASP A 157 16.69 -13.26 1.37
C ASP A 157 16.45 -12.27 0.22
N SER A 158 15.23 -11.73 0.07
CA SER A 158 14.94 -10.79 -0.99
C SER A 158 15.61 -9.44 -0.74
N THR A 159 16.27 -8.93 -1.76
CA THR A 159 16.89 -7.59 -1.78
C THR A 159 16.03 -6.54 -2.49
N THR A 160 14.83 -6.89 -2.91
CA THR A 160 13.89 -5.98 -3.57
C THR A 160 13.33 -4.97 -2.57
N THR A 161 13.34 -3.71 -2.95
CA THR A 161 12.79 -2.63 -2.12
C THR A 161 11.27 -2.70 -2.04
N LEU A 162 10.73 -2.56 -0.83
CA LEU A 162 9.30 -2.42 -0.58
C LEU A 162 8.94 -0.94 -0.55
N VAL A 163 8.08 -0.51 -1.44
CA VAL A 163 7.58 0.87 -1.51
C VAL A 163 6.06 0.89 -1.62
N GLY A 164 5.42 1.85 -1.00
CA GLY A 164 3.99 2.10 -1.10
C GLY A 164 3.24 2.00 0.23
N ALA A 165 2.19 2.80 0.33
CA ALA A 165 1.23 2.81 1.43
C ALA A 165 0.34 1.56 1.46
N SER A 166 0.40 0.72 0.42
CA SER A 166 -0.61 -0.30 0.12
C SER A 166 -0.77 -1.37 1.19
N GLY A 167 0.29 -1.73 1.91
CA GLY A 167 0.20 -2.68 3.04
C GLY A 167 -0.64 -2.13 4.20
N ALA A 168 -0.46 -0.86 4.56
CA ALA A 168 -1.27 -0.18 5.57
C ALA A 168 -2.71 0.04 5.08
N ILE A 169 -2.89 0.43 3.81
CA ILE A 169 -4.21 0.58 3.17
C ILE A 169 -4.93 -0.77 3.14
N ALA A 170 -4.26 -1.86 2.85
CA ALA A 170 -4.85 -3.20 2.93
C ALA A 170 -5.43 -3.47 4.34
N GLY A 171 -4.75 -3.03 5.41
CA GLY A 171 -5.29 -3.04 6.77
C GLY A 171 -6.58 -2.23 6.91
N VAL A 172 -6.62 -1.04 6.31
CA VAL A 172 -7.85 -0.21 6.28
C VAL A 172 -8.99 -0.94 5.56
N LEU A 173 -8.71 -1.60 4.43
CA LEU A 173 -9.70 -2.39 3.68
C LEU A 173 -10.22 -3.58 4.50
N GLY A 174 -9.33 -4.27 5.22
CA GLY A 174 -9.70 -5.36 6.12
C GLY A 174 -10.61 -4.89 7.26
N ALA A 175 -10.28 -3.76 7.88
CA ALA A 175 -11.12 -3.15 8.90
C ALA A 175 -12.48 -2.70 8.34
N TYR A 176 -12.48 -2.04 7.18
CA TYR A 176 -13.72 -1.62 6.52
C TYR A 176 -14.64 -2.80 6.22
N LEU A 177 -14.10 -3.91 5.73
CA LEU A 177 -14.86 -5.13 5.46
C LEU A 177 -15.59 -5.66 6.71
N VAL A 178 -14.94 -5.64 7.86
CA VAL A 178 -15.51 -6.11 9.14
C VAL A 178 -16.57 -5.14 9.67
N LEU A 179 -16.30 -3.83 9.54
CA LEU A 179 -17.13 -2.78 10.14
C LEU A 179 -18.33 -2.42 9.26
N PHE A 180 -18.18 -2.47 7.95
CA PHE A 180 -19.18 -2.04 6.97
C PHE A 180 -19.42 -3.04 5.83
N PRO A 181 -19.64 -4.34 6.11
CA PRO A 181 -19.69 -5.38 5.06
C PRO A 181 -20.82 -5.16 4.03
N LYS A 182 -21.91 -4.52 4.43
CA LYS A 182 -23.08 -4.27 3.58
C LYS A 182 -23.11 -2.87 2.95
N ALA A 183 -22.14 -2.01 3.28
CA ALA A 183 -22.04 -0.68 2.66
C ALA A 183 -21.93 -0.83 1.14
N ARG A 184 -22.62 0.03 0.41
CA ARG A 184 -22.59 -0.01 -1.05
C ARG A 184 -21.40 0.78 -1.57
N VAL A 185 -20.59 0.10 -2.38
CA VAL A 185 -19.41 0.68 -3.04
C VAL A 185 -19.74 0.81 -4.52
N THR A 186 -19.75 2.04 -5.00
CA THR A 186 -19.84 2.32 -6.43
C THR A 186 -18.48 2.03 -7.04
N SER A 187 -18.47 1.09 -7.97
CA SER A 187 -17.26 0.63 -8.64
C SER A 187 -17.45 0.69 -10.16
N VAL A 188 -16.36 0.80 -10.89
CA VAL A 188 -16.38 0.80 -12.34
C VAL A 188 -15.79 -0.52 -12.86
N VAL A 189 -16.52 -1.16 -13.77
CA VAL A 189 -16.08 -2.35 -14.50
C VAL A 189 -15.65 -1.90 -15.89
N PRO A 190 -14.36 -1.93 -16.22
CA PRO A 190 -13.90 -1.62 -17.57
C PRO A 190 -14.17 -2.80 -18.50
N LEU A 191 -15.04 -2.60 -19.48
CA LEU A 191 -15.32 -3.53 -20.58
C LEU A 191 -14.81 -2.89 -21.88
N ALA A 192 -13.56 -3.15 -22.21
CA ALA A 192 -12.85 -2.52 -23.33
C ALA A 192 -12.92 -0.98 -23.24
N ILE A 193 -13.67 -0.33 -24.12
CA ILE A 193 -13.83 1.13 -24.18
C ILE A 193 -15.01 1.66 -23.34
N VAL A 194 -15.87 0.76 -22.82
CA VAL A 194 -17.06 1.13 -22.03
C VAL A 194 -16.78 0.87 -20.55
N TRP A 195 -17.05 1.89 -19.74
CA TRP A 195 -16.85 1.83 -18.28
C TRP A 195 -18.21 1.85 -17.60
N ILE A 196 -18.61 0.70 -17.05
CA ILE A 196 -19.94 0.52 -16.49
C ILE A 196 -19.87 0.72 -14.96
N PRO A 197 -20.55 1.75 -14.41
CA PRO A 197 -20.67 1.90 -12.97
C PRO A 197 -21.63 0.85 -12.42
N VAL A 198 -21.19 0.15 -11.37
CA VAL A 198 -21.97 -0.85 -10.66
C VAL A 198 -21.90 -0.57 -9.15
N LYS A 199 -23.02 -0.77 -8.44
CA LYS A 199 -23.06 -0.67 -6.98
C LYS A 199 -23.03 -2.07 -6.37
N LEU A 200 -21.95 -2.38 -5.70
CA LEU A 200 -21.75 -3.69 -5.08
C LEU A 200 -21.57 -3.53 -3.55
N PRO A 201 -21.98 -4.51 -2.75
CA PRO A 201 -21.69 -4.48 -1.33
C PRO A 201 -20.18 -4.60 -1.08
N ALA A 202 -19.68 -3.96 -0.02
CA ALA A 202 -18.25 -3.91 0.30
C ALA A 202 -17.63 -5.31 0.41
N TRP A 203 -18.36 -6.30 0.93
CA TRP A 203 -17.84 -7.66 1.04
C TRP A 203 -17.54 -8.32 -0.32
N VAL A 204 -18.27 -7.96 -1.39
CA VAL A 204 -17.97 -8.43 -2.74
C VAL A 204 -16.71 -7.76 -3.28
N VAL A 205 -16.63 -6.42 -3.17
CA VAL A 205 -15.51 -5.64 -3.72
C VAL A 205 -14.22 -5.96 -2.99
N LEU A 206 -14.23 -5.87 -1.65
CA LEU A 206 -13.02 -6.03 -0.83
C LEU A 206 -12.65 -7.50 -0.63
N GLY A 207 -13.64 -8.40 -0.51
CA GLY A 207 -13.40 -9.84 -0.46
C GLY A 207 -12.84 -10.37 -1.77
N GLY A 208 -13.39 -9.91 -2.91
CA GLY A 208 -12.86 -10.23 -4.24
C GLY A 208 -11.44 -9.67 -4.45
N TRP A 209 -11.20 -8.42 -4.01
CA TRP A 209 -9.86 -7.84 -4.04
C TRP A 209 -8.86 -8.66 -3.21
N PHE A 210 -9.23 -9.02 -1.98
CA PHE A 210 -8.38 -9.84 -1.10
C PHE A 210 -8.10 -11.22 -1.71
N LEU A 211 -9.11 -11.88 -2.26
CA LEU A 211 -8.94 -13.18 -2.91
C LEU A 211 -7.92 -13.11 -4.05
N LEU A 212 -7.96 -12.04 -4.86
CA LEU A 212 -6.96 -11.83 -5.92
C LEU A 212 -5.56 -11.64 -5.33
N GLN A 213 -5.40 -10.86 -4.25
CA GLN A 213 -4.10 -10.69 -3.58
C GLN A 213 -3.55 -12.03 -3.08
N TRP A 214 -4.42 -12.84 -2.47
CA TRP A 214 -4.06 -14.17 -1.99
C TRP A 214 -3.62 -15.10 -3.14
N LEU A 215 -4.40 -15.17 -4.21
CA LEU A 215 -4.07 -16.00 -5.38
C LEU A 215 -2.75 -15.57 -6.05
N TYR A 216 -2.52 -14.27 -6.19
CA TYR A 216 -1.26 -13.77 -6.76
C TYR A 216 -0.07 -14.01 -5.83
N SER A 217 -0.24 -13.92 -4.52
CA SER A 217 0.82 -14.20 -3.54
C SER A 217 1.22 -15.67 -3.49
N SER A 218 0.29 -16.59 -3.82
CA SER A 218 0.54 -18.04 -3.85
C SER A 218 1.19 -18.54 -5.15
N GLY A 219 1.52 -17.65 -6.09
CA GLY A 219 2.12 -18.03 -7.38
C GLY A 219 1.15 -18.64 -8.38
N SER A 220 -0.14 -18.77 -8.03
CA SER A 220 -1.18 -19.35 -8.91
C SER A 220 -1.78 -18.35 -9.91
N GLY A 221 -1.30 -17.09 -9.92
CA GLY A 221 -1.80 -16.02 -10.79
C GLY A 221 -0.89 -15.71 -11.97
N VAL A 222 -1.49 -15.24 -13.06
CA VAL A 222 -0.84 -14.86 -14.33
C VAL A 222 0.12 -13.66 -14.18
N ALA A 223 0.16 -13.00 -13.01
CA ALA A 223 0.87 -11.76 -12.77
C ALA A 223 2.11 -11.90 -11.85
N SER A 224 2.74 -13.05 -11.80
CA SER A 224 3.91 -13.32 -10.94
C SER A 224 5.20 -12.53 -11.31
N GLY A 225 5.11 -11.52 -12.19
CA GLY A 225 6.24 -10.70 -12.64
C GLY A 225 6.12 -9.20 -12.41
N ALA A 226 5.05 -8.72 -11.80
CA ALA A 226 4.74 -7.27 -11.81
C ALA A 226 5.37 -6.45 -10.67
N GLY A 227 6.33 -6.97 -9.89
CA GLY A 227 6.99 -6.22 -8.80
C GLY A 227 6.07 -5.81 -7.64
N VAL A 228 4.84 -6.37 -7.57
CA VAL A 228 3.87 -6.05 -6.52
C VAL A 228 4.01 -7.01 -5.35
N ALA A 229 4.16 -6.49 -4.15
CA ALA A 229 4.28 -7.25 -2.92
C ALA A 229 2.91 -7.77 -2.42
N TYR A 230 2.27 -8.66 -3.18
CA TYR A 230 0.92 -9.18 -2.87
C TYR A 230 0.82 -9.77 -1.47
N LEU A 231 1.85 -10.46 -1.01
CA LEU A 231 1.88 -11.04 0.34
C LEU A 231 1.84 -9.97 1.43
N ALA A 232 2.44 -8.79 1.22
CA ALA A 232 2.32 -7.66 2.14
C ALA A 232 0.86 -7.19 2.28
N HIS A 233 0.12 -7.16 1.16
CA HIS A 233 -1.31 -6.83 1.19
C HIS A 233 -2.13 -7.85 1.99
N VAL A 234 -1.81 -9.14 1.86
CA VAL A 234 -2.47 -10.22 2.63
C VAL A 234 -2.25 -10.04 4.13
N TYR A 235 -1.00 -9.81 4.57
CA TYR A 235 -0.71 -9.59 5.99
C TYR A 235 -1.33 -8.30 6.52
N GLY A 236 -1.25 -7.21 5.77
CA GLY A 236 -1.88 -5.95 6.15
C GLY A 236 -3.40 -6.09 6.32
N PHE A 237 -4.05 -6.71 5.34
CA PHE A 237 -5.50 -6.95 5.37
C PHE A 237 -5.91 -7.83 6.56
N ALA A 238 -5.20 -8.93 6.80
CA ALA A 238 -5.47 -9.83 7.93
C ALA A 238 -5.31 -9.11 9.28
N ALA A 239 -4.27 -8.28 9.43
CA ALA A 239 -4.08 -7.44 10.62
C ALA A 239 -5.27 -6.48 10.81
N GLY A 240 -5.73 -5.83 9.74
CA GLY A 240 -6.89 -4.95 9.77
C GLY A 240 -8.17 -5.65 10.19
N VAL A 241 -8.45 -6.83 9.62
CA VAL A 241 -9.58 -7.69 10.00
C VAL A 241 -9.52 -8.03 11.48
N LEU A 242 -8.37 -8.52 11.97
CA LEU A 242 -8.21 -8.94 13.36
C LEU A 242 -8.46 -7.77 14.33
N ILE A 243 -7.82 -6.63 14.09
CA ILE A 243 -7.98 -5.45 14.94
C ILE A 243 -9.44 -4.97 14.93
N ALA A 244 -10.08 -4.94 13.77
CA ALA A 244 -11.47 -4.51 13.67
C ALA A 244 -12.43 -5.48 14.41
N LEU A 245 -12.21 -6.79 14.34
CA LEU A 245 -12.99 -7.77 15.09
C LEU A 245 -12.86 -7.55 16.62
N LEU A 246 -11.64 -7.30 17.09
CA LEU A 246 -11.37 -7.01 18.51
C LEU A 246 -11.95 -5.67 18.96
N ALA A 247 -11.89 -4.65 18.09
CA ALA A 247 -12.41 -3.30 18.40
C ALA A 247 -13.93 -3.18 18.27
N LYS A 248 -14.57 -3.98 17.45
CA LYS A 248 -16.02 -3.90 17.13
C LYS A 248 -16.94 -3.84 18.36
N PRO A 249 -16.76 -4.67 19.41
CA PRO A 249 -17.60 -4.58 20.61
C PRO A 249 -17.47 -3.26 21.37
N MET A 250 -16.28 -2.64 21.35
CA MET A 250 -16.03 -1.34 21.99
C MET A 250 -16.63 -0.22 21.15
N LEU A 251 -16.49 -0.29 19.83
CA LEU A 251 -17.02 0.70 18.89
C LEU A 251 -18.56 0.69 18.86
N ALA A 252 -19.19 -0.46 18.97
CA ALA A 252 -20.64 -0.61 19.03
C ALA A 252 -21.26 0.11 20.24
N ARG A 253 -20.55 0.21 21.36
CA ARG A 253 -21.02 0.93 22.56
C ARG A 253 -21.00 2.47 22.40
N THR A 254 -20.17 2.97 21.49
CA THR A 254 -20.02 4.42 21.26
C THR A 254 -20.76 4.91 20.00
N ALA A 255 -21.20 3.99 19.14
CA ALA A 255 -21.91 4.30 17.91
C ALA A 255 -23.42 4.09 18.06
N ASN A 256 -24.22 4.90 17.36
CA ASN A 256 -25.67 4.75 17.31
C ASN A 256 -26.04 3.38 16.64
N PRO A 257 -26.96 2.57 17.23
CA PRO A 257 -27.30 1.20 16.74
C PRO A 257 -27.79 1.11 15.30
N ALA A 258 -28.16 2.21 14.67
CA ALA A 258 -28.67 2.23 13.29
C ALA A 258 -27.63 2.00 12.18
N ARG A 259 -26.35 1.74 12.50
CA ARG A 259 -25.25 1.57 11.52
C ARG A 259 -24.67 0.17 11.38
N TYR A 260 -25.18 -0.81 12.14
CA TYR A 260 -24.67 -2.19 12.09
C TYR A 260 -25.68 -3.18 11.52
#